data_16f4942fb8e8a34061ffe3337c993151
#
_entry.id   16f4942fb8e8a34061ffe3337c993151
#
_cell.length_a   1.000
_cell.length_b   1.000
_cell.length_c   1.000
_cell.angle_alpha   90.00
_cell.angle_beta   90.00
_cell.angle_gamma   90.00
#
_symmetry.space_group_name_H-M   'P 1'
#
loop_
_entity.id
_entity.type
_entity.pdbx_description
1 polymer ?
#
loop_
_entity_poly.entity_id
_entity_poly.type
_entity_poly.pdbx_seq_one_letter_code
_entity_poly.pdbx_strand_id
1 'polypeptide(L)' 'MKIYAIYYLDDGEYEYFMRQANALNCGVEYIRQVCKEENWDPQETESLVNDFLRDGWVADICAIEEIEVKE' A
#
# COMPACT_ATOMS: atom_id res chain seq x y z
N MET A 1 20.79 -4.31 -4.63
CA MET A 1 19.50 -5.02 -4.68
C MET A 1 18.42 -4.17 -4.05
N LYS A 2 17.24 -4.10 -4.68
CA LYS A 2 16.13 -3.34 -4.15
C LYS A 2 15.06 -4.26 -3.60
N ILE A 3 14.50 -3.88 -2.45
CA ILE A 3 13.31 -4.51 -1.91
C ILE A 3 12.24 -3.45 -1.71
N TYR A 4 11.03 -3.88 -1.55
CA TYR A 4 9.87 -2.99 -1.42
C TYR A 4 9.14 -3.32 -0.13
N ALA A 5 8.75 -2.29 0.60
CA ALA A 5 8.04 -2.46 1.85
C ALA A 5 6.69 -1.75 1.78
N ILE A 6 5.67 -2.38 2.33
CA ILE A 6 4.41 -1.71 2.60
C ILE A 6 4.38 -1.38 4.09
N TYR A 7 4.16 -0.13 4.39
CA TYR A 7 3.99 0.35 5.75
C TYR A 7 2.51 0.56 6.03
N TYR A 8 2.00 -0.11 7.05
CA TYR A 8 0.61 -0.01 7.48
C TYR A 8 0.51 0.98 8.63
N LEU A 9 -0.16 2.11 8.39
CA LEU A 9 -0.20 3.18 9.38
C LEU A 9 -0.94 2.80 10.66
N ASP A 10 -1.98 1.97 10.55
CA ASP A 10 -2.75 1.55 11.72
C ASP A 10 -1.92 0.74 12.71
N ASP A 11 -1.14 -0.19 12.20
CA ASP A 11 -0.38 -1.12 13.02
C ASP A 11 1.05 -0.66 13.27
N GLY A 12 1.55 0.25 12.44
CA GLY A 12 2.94 0.66 12.49
C GLY A 12 3.90 -0.44 12.03
N GLU A 13 3.40 -1.41 11.29
CA GLU A 13 4.18 -2.56 10.84
C GLU A 13 4.55 -2.46 9.37
N TYR A 14 5.60 -3.21 9.00
CA TYR A 14 6.06 -3.32 7.62
C TYR A 14 5.90 -4.74 7.12
N GLU A 15 5.63 -4.86 5.82
CA GLU A 15 5.69 -6.12 5.11
C GLU A 15 6.61 -5.95 3.92
N TYR A 16 7.53 -6.89 3.72
CA TYR A 16 8.60 -6.76 2.73
C TYR A 16 8.40 -7.67 1.54
N PHE A 17 8.74 -7.15 0.35
CA PHE A 17 8.57 -7.85 -0.91
C PHE A 17 9.81 -7.70 -1.78
N MET A 18 10.15 -8.75 -2.51
CA MET A 18 11.24 -8.73 -3.46
C MET A 18 10.87 -8.05 -4.78
N ARG A 19 9.57 -7.98 -5.10
CA ARG A 19 9.08 -7.40 -6.34
C ARG A 19 8.10 -6.28 -6.06
N GLN A 20 8.27 -5.18 -6.79
CA GLN A 20 7.39 -4.02 -6.67
C GLN A 20 5.92 -4.37 -6.94
N ALA A 21 5.67 -5.20 -7.97
CA ALA A 21 4.30 -5.59 -8.31
C ALA A 21 3.59 -6.28 -7.15
N ASN A 22 4.30 -7.14 -6.42
CA ASN A 22 3.71 -7.82 -5.26
C ASN A 22 3.42 -6.86 -4.12
N ALA A 23 4.31 -5.90 -3.88
CA ALA A 23 4.09 -4.87 -2.87
C ALA A 23 2.89 -4.00 -3.24
N LEU A 24 2.78 -3.57 -4.49
CA LEU A 24 1.65 -2.76 -4.94
C LEU A 24 0.33 -3.51 -4.82
N ASN A 25 0.31 -4.79 -5.21
CA ASN A 25 -0.90 -5.61 -5.07
C ASN A 25 -1.32 -5.74 -3.60
N CYS A 26 -0.36 -5.94 -2.72
CA CYS A 26 -0.64 -6.01 -1.28
C CYS A 26 -1.25 -4.71 -0.77
N GLY A 27 -0.69 -3.57 -1.16
CA GLY A 27 -1.23 -2.26 -0.78
C GLY A 27 -2.63 -2.04 -1.29
N VAL A 28 -2.90 -2.39 -2.55
CA VAL A 28 -4.23 -2.27 -3.15
C VAL A 28 -5.25 -3.13 -2.38
N GLU A 29 -4.92 -4.38 -2.10
CA GLU A 29 -5.81 -5.25 -1.34
C GLU A 29 -6.08 -4.72 0.06
N TYR A 30 -5.07 -4.17 0.72
CA TYR A 30 -5.22 -3.57 2.03
C TYR A 30 -6.16 -2.37 2.00
N ILE A 31 -6.02 -1.48 1.01
CA ILE A 31 -6.89 -0.32 0.84
C ILE A 31 -8.34 -0.77 0.64
N ARG A 32 -8.56 -1.77 -0.21
CA ARG A 32 -9.90 -2.29 -0.46
C ARG A 32 -10.51 -2.90 0.81
N GLN A 33 -9.70 -3.60 1.59
CA GLN A 33 -10.16 -4.20 2.85
C GLN A 33 -10.58 -3.12 3.86
N VAL A 34 -9.75 -2.09 4.05
CA VAL A 34 -10.04 -0.99 4.97
C VAL A 34 -11.31 -0.26 4.56
N CYS A 35 -11.43 0.06 3.27
CA CYS A 35 -12.61 0.77 2.76
C CYS A 35 -13.88 -0.06 2.92
N LYS A 36 -13.79 -1.37 2.71
CA LYS A 36 -14.92 -2.27 2.92
C LYS A 36 -15.36 -2.30 4.38
N GLU A 37 -14.41 -2.38 5.30
CA GLU A 37 -14.70 -2.40 6.74
C GLU A 37 -15.35 -1.10 7.21
N GLU A 38 -14.97 0.02 6.60
CA GLU A 38 -15.51 1.35 6.94
C GLU A 38 -16.70 1.75 6.09
N ASN A 39 -17.19 0.87 5.22
CA ASN A 39 -18.34 1.11 4.34
C ASN A 39 -18.17 2.30 3.40
N TRP A 40 -16.95 2.45 2.86
CA TRP A 40 -16.69 3.50 1.88
C TRP A 40 -17.41 3.22 0.56
N ASP A 41 -17.78 4.30 -0.13
CA ASP A 41 -18.34 4.23 -1.47
C ASP A 41 -17.33 3.56 -2.42
N PRO A 42 -17.79 2.64 -3.32
CA PRO A 42 -16.88 2.00 -4.28
C PRO A 42 -16.09 2.98 -5.16
N GLN A 43 -16.68 4.12 -5.52
CA GLN A 43 -15.98 5.12 -6.32
C GLN A 43 -14.85 5.77 -5.51
N GLU A 44 -15.08 6.05 -4.24
CA GLU A 44 -14.04 6.60 -3.36
C GLU A 44 -12.93 5.58 -3.15
N THR A 45 -13.28 4.31 -2.99
CA THR A 45 -12.29 3.24 -2.86
C THR A 45 -11.38 3.17 -4.10
N GLU A 46 -11.96 3.21 -5.29
CA GLU A 46 -11.18 3.19 -6.52
C GLU A 46 -10.30 4.43 -6.67
N SER A 47 -10.78 5.59 -6.23
CA SER A 47 -10.00 6.81 -6.22
C SER A 47 -8.76 6.67 -5.33
N LEU A 48 -8.91 6.08 -4.14
CA LEU A 48 -7.79 5.85 -3.23
C LEU A 48 -6.79 4.84 -3.82
N VAL A 49 -7.29 3.78 -4.45
CA VAL A 49 -6.43 2.79 -5.11
C VAL A 49 -5.61 3.46 -6.22
N ASN A 50 -6.25 4.30 -7.03
CA ASN A 50 -5.56 5.02 -8.10
C ASN A 50 -4.51 5.99 -7.54
N ASP A 51 -4.83 6.68 -6.45
CA ASP A 51 -3.87 7.57 -5.78
C ASP A 51 -2.66 6.79 -5.27
N PHE A 52 -2.89 5.62 -4.68
CA PHE A 52 -1.82 4.77 -4.20
C PHE A 52 -0.91 4.32 -5.36
N LEU A 53 -1.50 3.87 -6.47
CA LEU A 53 -0.74 3.41 -7.62
C LEU A 53 0.04 4.54 -8.29
N ARG A 54 -0.47 5.77 -8.24
CA ARG A 54 0.21 6.93 -8.80
C ARG A 54 1.30 7.47 -7.89
N ASP A 55 1.00 7.63 -6.60
CA ASP A 55 1.85 8.37 -5.66
C ASP A 55 2.65 7.46 -4.72
N GLY A 56 2.24 6.20 -4.56
CA GLY A 56 2.89 5.26 -3.67
C GLY A 56 2.43 5.36 -2.22
N TRP A 57 1.40 6.13 -1.93
CA TRP A 57 0.88 6.26 -0.56
C TRP A 57 -0.55 6.76 -0.56
N VAL A 58 -1.24 6.44 0.52
CA VAL A 58 -2.56 6.99 0.82
C VAL A 58 -2.52 7.44 2.28
N ALA A 59 -2.86 8.69 2.52
CA ALA A 59 -2.83 9.26 3.87
C ALA A 59 -3.67 8.42 4.84
N ASP A 60 -3.11 8.16 6.02
CA ASP A 60 -3.74 7.43 7.13
C ASP A 60 -4.02 5.94 6.85
N ILE A 61 -3.59 5.39 5.73
CA ILE A 61 -3.83 3.98 5.41
C ILE A 61 -2.52 3.22 5.23
N CYS A 62 -1.77 3.50 4.15
CA CYS A 62 -0.53 2.78 3.89
C CYS A 62 0.39 3.55 2.93
N ALA A 63 1.64 3.11 2.87
CA ALA A 63 2.62 3.66 1.94
C ALA A 63 3.55 2.55 1.48
N ILE A 64 4.06 2.68 0.25
CA ILE A 64 5.11 1.80 -0.25
C ILE A 64 6.44 2.52 -0.19
N GLU A 65 7.49 1.82 0.23
CA GLU A 65 8.86 2.32 0.24
C GLU A 65 9.77 1.43 -0.58
N GLU A 66 10.67 2.05 -1.32
CA GLU A 66 11.73 1.35 -2.02
C GLU A 66 12.99 1.41 -1.16
N ILE A 67 13.57 0.26 -0.86
CA ILE A 67 14.71 0.15 0.04
C ILE A 67 15.89 -0.45 -0.72
N GLU A 68 17.01 0.27 -0.73
CA GLU A 68 18.24 -0.24 -1.31
C GLU A 68 18.97 -1.08 -0.28
N VAL A 69 19.21 -2.35 -0.60
CA VAL A 69 19.94 -3.26 0.27
C VAL A 69 21.37 -3.36 -0.22
N LYS A 70 22.31 -3.02 0.63
CA LYS A 70 23.73 -3.17 0.33
C LYS A 70 24.14 -4.63 0.52
N GLU A 71 24.81 -5.15 -0.47
CA GLU A 71 25.37 -6.49 -0.42
C GLU A 71 26.77 -6.49 0.20
#